data_5f1aa5954a9ee2ec29eaf4c5a807530f
#
_entry.id   5f1aa5954a9ee2ec29eaf4c5a807530f
#
_cell.length_a   1.000
_cell.length_b   1.000
_cell.length_c   1.000
_cell.angle_alpha   90.00
_cell.angle_beta   90.00
_cell.angle_gamma   90.00
#
_symmetry.space_group_name_H-M   'P 1'
#
loop_
_entity.id
_entity.type
_entity.pdbx_description
1 polymer ?
#
loop_
_entity_poly.entity_id
_entity_poly.type
_entity_poly.pdbx_seq_one_letter_code
_entity_poly.pdbx_strand_id
1 'polypeptide(L)'
;MKLSMWIIANLLESFEPEVHIRRESPRVLRSARLAYATDCVLVQQDGSDCLYLWNEDSIRLPDLSAREGFELLQSLFDSVFDWEGRISGAIEQRNFRALVEEMGVVFKNPIALTDANHAVLACSAAYGAEAVDPEWLHLKTYGYSSFTSAKEISEARLSYHMDGKVIRFRFPEGSGMSDSLSISLFQGEMPVGYLTVVEKDHPMNDGHMQLM
;
A
#
# COMPACT_ATOMS: atom_id res chain seq x y z
N MET A 1 -12.31 4.50 7.37
CA MET A 1 -11.13 4.97 6.58
C MET A 1 -11.55 5.97 5.50
N LYS A 2 -10.62 6.78 4.98
CA LYS A 2 -10.83 7.63 3.81
C LYS A 2 -9.94 7.15 2.68
N LEU A 3 -10.43 7.18 1.44
CA LEU A 3 -9.64 6.84 0.26
C LEU A 3 -9.10 8.08 -0.44
N SER A 4 -8.15 7.87 -1.35
CA SER A 4 -7.73 8.84 -2.37
C SER A 4 -8.02 8.27 -3.76
N MET A 5 -7.94 9.10 -4.80
CA MET A 5 -8.06 8.62 -6.18
C MET A 5 -6.94 7.62 -6.53
N TRP A 6 -5.74 7.77 -5.97
CA TRP A 6 -4.65 6.80 -6.12
C TRP A 6 -4.97 5.42 -5.54
N ILE A 7 -5.55 5.37 -4.34
CA ILE A 7 -5.96 4.09 -3.72
C ILE A 7 -7.06 3.43 -4.55
N ILE A 8 -8.04 4.20 -5.01
CA ILE A 8 -9.13 3.70 -5.85
C ILE A 8 -8.56 3.13 -7.16
N ALA A 9 -7.66 3.85 -7.84
CA ALA A 9 -7.04 3.37 -9.07
C ALA A 9 -6.29 2.04 -8.88
N ASN A 10 -5.54 1.89 -7.78
CA ASN A 10 -4.85 0.63 -7.47
C ASN A 10 -5.82 -0.53 -7.28
N LEU A 11 -6.91 -0.31 -6.56
CA LEU A 11 -7.91 -1.35 -6.32
C LEU A 11 -8.69 -1.74 -7.58
N LEU A 12 -8.64 -0.89 -8.60
CA LEU A 12 -9.28 -1.09 -9.91
C LEU A 12 -8.31 -1.58 -11.00
N GLU A 13 -7.07 -1.93 -10.65
CA GLU A 13 -6.01 -2.33 -11.59
C GLU A 13 -6.48 -3.40 -12.60
N SER A 14 -7.30 -4.37 -12.16
CA SER A 14 -7.83 -5.44 -13.01
C SER A 14 -8.79 -4.98 -14.11
N PHE A 15 -9.23 -3.73 -14.06
CA PHE A 15 -10.06 -3.08 -15.08
C PHE A 15 -9.25 -2.24 -16.07
N GLU A 16 -7.92 -2.25 -15.95
CA GLU A 16 -6.99 -1.48 -16.79
C GLU A 16 -7.40 0.00 -16.94
N PRO A 17 -7.63 0.73 -15.82
CA PRO A 17 -8.18 2.07 -15.88
C PRO A 17 -7.19 3.07 -16.50
N GLU A 18 -7.69 3.98 -17.33
CA GLU A 18 -6.95 5.18 -17.67
C GLU A 18 -7.02 6.16 -16.50
N VAL A 19 -5.88 6.57 -15.97
CA VAL A 19 -5.80 7.43 -14.79
C VAL A 19 -5.16 8.78 -15.11
N HIS A 20 -5.79 9.84 -14.61
CA HIS A 20 -5.22 11.17 -14.57
C HIS A 20 -5.37 11.71 -13.15
N ILE A 21 -4.34 11.52 -12.34
CA ILE A 21 -4.38 11.80 -10.90
C ILE A 21 -3.16 12.64 -10.54
N ARG A 22 -3.39 13.77 -9.84
CA ARG A 22 -2.30 14.60 -9.32
C ARG A 22 -1.50 13.84 -8.27
N ARG A 23 -0.18 14.05 -8.26
CA ARG A 23 0.72 13.41 -7.29
C ARG A 23 0.27 13.61 -5.83
N GLU A 24 -0.27 14.78 -5.52
CA GLU A 24 -0.69 15.17 -4.17
C GLU A 24 -2.18 14.92 -3.89
N SER A 25 -2.85 14.02 -4.64
CA SER A 25 -4.26 13.67 -4.41
C SER A 25 -4.47 13.11 -3.00
N PRO A 26 -5.19 13.83 -2.11
CA PRO A 26 -5.23 13.49 -0.69
C PRO A 26 -6.27 12.40 -0.37
N ARG A 27 -6.08 11.74 0.78
CA ARG A 27 -7.02 10.76 1.35
C ARG A 27 -8.19 11.43 2.06
N VAL A 28 -9.20 11.84 1.31
CA VAL A 28 -10.37 12.55 1.87
C VAL A 28 -11.71 11.91 1.51
N LEU A 29 -11.74 11.03 0.50
CA LEU A 29 -12.94 10.44 -0.06
C LEU A 29 -13.57 9.43 0.88
N ARG A 30 -14.89 9.50 1.07
CA ARG A 30 -15.65 8.66 2.01
C ARG A 30 -16.69 7.79 1.32
N SER A 31 -17.10 8.14 0.12
CA SER A 31 -18.12 7.40 -0.64
C SER A 31 -18.13 7.82 -2.10
N ALA A 32 -18.98 7.18 -2.91
CA ALA A 32 -19.31 7.59 -4.28
C ALA A 32 -20.70 8.17 -4.35
N ARG A 33 -20.95 9.05 -5.32
CA ARG A 33 -22.25 9.64 -5.61
C ARG A 33 -22.45 9.76 -7.13
N LEU A 34 -23.70 9.69 -7.56
CA LEU A 34 -24.11 9.99 -8.94
C LEU A 34 -24.41 11.50 -9.13
N ALA A 35 -24.30 12.28 -8.08
CA ALA A 35 -24.39 13.73 -8.10
C ALA A 35 -23.25 14.31 -7.25
N TYR A 36 -22.82 15.53 -7.55
CA TYR A 36 -21.72 16.17 -6.83
C TYR A 36 -22.00 16.28 -5.34
N ALA A 37 -21.03 15.87 -4.54
CA ALA A 37 -21.01 16.05 -3.09
C ALA A 37 -19.55 16.17 -2.61
N THR A 38 -19.34 17.00 -1.58
CA THR A 38 -18.01 17.18 -0.99
C THR A 38 -17.48 15.85 -0.43
N ASP A 39 -16.20 15.57 -0.60
CA ASP A 39 -15.50 14.35 -0.16
C ASP A 39 -16.07 13.03 -0.75
N CYS A 40 -16.77 13.13 -1.88
CA CYS A 40 -17.30 11.98 -2.60
C CYS A 40 -16.75 11.94 -4.03
N VAL A 41 -16.55 10.75 -4.54
CA VAL A 41 -16.28 10.54 -5.97
C VAL A 41 -17.59 10.75 -6.73
N LEU A 42 -17.55 11.59 -7.75
CA LEU A 42 -18.64 11.72 -8.71
C LEU A 42 -18.48 10.64 -9.78
N VAL A 43 -19.53 9.85 -9.99
CA VAL A 43 -19.56 8.79 -11.00
C VAL A 43 -20.43 9.24 -12.17
N GLN A 44 -19.88 9.25 -13.36
CA GLN A 44 -20.56 9.68 -14.59
C GLN A 44 -20.37 8.70 -15.74
N GLN A 45 -21.32 8.73 -16.71
CA GLN A 45 -21.17 8.06 -18.00
C GLN A 45 -20.45 8.99 -18.98
N ASP A 46 -19.48 8.44 -19.71
CA ASP A 46 -18.81 9.12 -20.81
C ASP A 46 -18.70 8.17 -22.02
N GLY A 47 -19.66 8.27 -22.95
CA GLY A 47 -19.80 7.30 -24.04
C GLY A 47 -20.13 5.90 -23.52
N SER A 48 -19.28 4.91 -23.81
CA SER A 48 -19.37 3.54 -23.31
C SER A 48 -18.72 3.36 -21.93
N ASP A 49 -17.96 4.37 -21.43
CA ASP A 49 -17.07 4.24 -20.30
C ASP A 49 -17.66 4.85 -19.04
N CYS A 50 -17.24 4.33 -17.89
CA CYS A 50 -17.50 4.93 -16.59
C CYS A 50 -16.35 5.85 -16.20
N LEU A 51 -16.69 7.06 -15.74
CA LEU A 51 -15.72 8.06 -15.30
C LEU A 51 -15.93 8.37 -13.83
N TYR A 52 -14.86 8.21 -13.02
CA TYR A 52 -14.79 8.66 -11.64
C TYR A 52 -14.06 9.99 -11.58
N LEU A 53 -14.67 10.97 -10.95
CA LEU A 53 -14.15 12.33 -10.87
C LEU A 53 -14.07 12.80 -9.43
N TRP A 54 -12.96 13.47 -9.12
CA TRP A 54 -12.82 14.25 -7.89
C TRP A 54 -11.86 15.41 -8.11
N ASN A 55 -12.38 16.61 -8.08
CA ASN A 55 -11.68 17.84 -8.47
C ASN A 55 -11.10 17.73 -9.90
N GLU A 56 -9.76 17.74 -10.02
CA GLU A 56 -9.04 17.60 -11.28
C GLU A 56 -8.58 16.17 -11.54
N ASP A 57 -8.79 15.27 -10.58
CA ASP A 57 -8.40 13.87 -10.69
C ASP A 57 -9.51 13.07 -11.37
N SER A 58 -9.14 12.16 -12.26
CA SER A 58 -10.09 11.27 -12.93
C SER A 58 -9.54 9.84 -13.07
N ILE A 59 -10.46 8.88 -13.04
CA ILE A 59 -10.21 7.48 -13.36
C ILE A 59 -11.27 7.08 -14.38
N ARG A 60 -10.86 6.60 -15.55
CA ARG A 60 -11.72 6.10 -16.61
C ARG A 60 -11.66 4.58 -16.62
N LEU A 61 -12.82 3.95 -16.59
CA LEU A 61 -12.98 2.51 -16.76
C LEU A 61 -13.64 2.24 -18.11
N PRO A 62 -12.93 1.60 -19.05
CA PRO A 62 -13.48 1.31 -20.39
C PRO A 62 -14.63 0.30 -20.31
N ASP A 63 -15.58 0.43 -21.22
CA ASP A 63 -16.69 -0.48 -21.44
C ASP A 63 -17.50 -0.83 -20.17
N LEU A 64 -17.64 0.12 -19.25
CA LEU A 64 -18.39 -0.04 -18.01
C LEU A 64 -19.47 1.06 -17.90
N SER A 65 -20.71 0.69 -17.57
CA SER A 65 -21.75 1.70 -17.33
C SER A 65 -21.54 2.43 -16.00
N ALA A 66 -22.01 3.69 -15.91
CA ALA A 66 -21.91 4.47 -14.67
C ALA A 66 -22.61 3.77 -13.48
N ARG A 67 -23.65 2.97 -13.72
CA ARG A 67 -24.33 2.19 -12.68
C ARG A 67 -23.44 1.08 -12.15
N GLU A 68 -22.88 0.27 -13.04
CA GLU A 68 -21.94 -0.81 -12.67
C GLU A 68 -20.71 -0.25 -11.98
N GLY A 69 -20.14 0.86 -12.52
CA GLY A 69 -19.04 1.56 -11.91
C GLY A 69 -19.38 2.10 -10.51
N PHE A 70 -20.59 2.61 -10.30
CA PHE A 70 -21.02 3.04 -8.97
C PHE A 70 -21.11 1.86 -7.98
N GLU A 71 -21.73 0.75 -8.38
CA GLU A 71 -21.84 -0.45 -7.57
C GLU A 71 -20.45 -1.04 -7.23
N LEU A 72 -19.55 -1.08 -8.23
CA LEU A 72 -18.15 -1.47 -8.03
C LEU A 72 -17.44 -0.59 -7.02
N LEU A 73 -17.55 0.73 -7.16
CA LEU A 73 -16.87 1.67 -6.26
C LEU A 73 -17.42 1.62 -4.83
N GLN A 74 -18.72 1.41 -4.63
CA GLN A 74 -19.29 1.16 -3.31
C GLN A 74 -18.69 -0.12 -2.69
N SER A 75 -18.64 -1.20 -3.46
CA SER A 75 -18.01 -2.46 -3.01
C SER A 75 -16.55 -2.31 -2.61
N LEU A 76 -15.79 -1.44 -3.29
CA LEU A 76 -14.41 -1.12 -2.91
C LEU A 76 -14.34 -0.38 -1.57
N PHE A 77 -15.21 0.60 -1.32
CA PHE A 77 -15.27 1.28 -0.02
C PHE A 77 -15.57 0.30 1.12
N ASP A 78 -16.53 -0.61 0.92
CA ASP A 78 -16.89 -1.64 1.90
C ASP A 78 -15.71 -2.60 2.13
N SER A 79 -15.06 -3.07 1.06
CA SER A 79 -13.90 -3.98 1.15
C SER A 79 -12.72 -3.36 1.90
N VAL A 80 -12.46 -2.08 1.70
CA VAL A 80 -11.38 -1.37 2.40
C VAL A 80 -11.75 -1.16 3.87
N PHE A 81 -13.02 -0.88 4.18
CA PHE A 81 -13.49 -0.76 5.55
C PHE A 81 -13.34 -2.10 6.31
N ASP A 82 -13.74 -3.21 5.70
CA ASP A 82 -13.60 -4.55 6.27
C ASP A 82 -12.13 -4.93 6.44
N TRP A 83 -11.27 -4.60 5.47
CA TRP A 83 -9.83 -4.81 5.56
C TRP A 83 -9.22 -4.04 6.74
N GLU A 84 -9.57 -2.76 6.94
CA GLU A 84 -9.13 -1.95 8.09
C GLU A 84 -9.55 -2.60 9.42
N GLY A 85 -10.77 -3.18 9.47
CA GLY A 85 -11.24 -3.93 10.63
C GLY A 85 -10.40 -5.17 10.93
N ARG A 86 -10.02 -5.95 9.90
CA ARG A 86 -9.15 -7.13 10.04
C ARG A 86 -7.73 -6.75 10.47
N ILE A 87 -7.16 -5.70 9.91
CA ILE A 87 -5.85 -5.15 10.34
C ILE A 87 -5.90 -4.75 11.83
N SER A 88 -6.91 -3.98 12.23
CA SER A 88 -7.09 -3.56 13.62
C SER A 88 -7.23 -4.76 14.57
N GLY A 89 -8.02 -5.78 14.18
CA GLY A 89 -8.16 -7.01 14.96
C GLY A 89 -6.85 -7.78 15.09
N ALA A 90 -6.04 -7.86 14.04
CA ALA A 90 -4.72 -8.51 14.08
C ALA A 90 -3.75 -7.78 15.04
N ILE A 91 -3.78 -6.44 15.03
CA ILE A 91 -2.97 -5.60 15.93
C ILE A 91 -3.40 -5.80 17.38
N GLU A 92 -4.71 -5.74 17.70
CA GLU A 92 -5.23 -5.93 19.04
C GLU A 92 -4.88 -7.30 19.62
N GLN A 93 -4.93 -8.33 18.78
CA GLN A 93 -4.56 -9.70 19.14
C GLN A 93 -3.05 -9.95 19.15
N ARG A 94 -2.24 -8.95 18.77
CA ARG A 94 -0.78 -9.07 18.57
C ARG A 94 -0.40 -10.21 17.62
N ASN A 95 -1.25 -10.48 16.65
CA ASN A 95 -1.04 -11.51 15.65
C ASN A 95 -0.33 -10.93 14.42
N PHE A 96 0.99 -10.76 14.54
CA PHE A 96 1.82 -10.15 13.49
C PHE A 96 1.80 -10.94 12.17
N ARG A 97 1.61 -12.27 12.25
CA ARG A 97 1.48 -13.08 11.04
C ARG A 97 0.18 -12.74 10.29
N ALA A 98 -0.95 -12.70 11.00
CA ALA A 98 -2.21 -12.31 10.39
C ALA A 98 -2.16 -10.87 9.84
N LEU A 99 -1.51 -9.93 10.55
CA LEU A 99 -1.29 -8.57 10.08
C LEU A 99 -0.59 -8.55 8.72
N VAL A 100 0.54 -9.25 8.58
CA VAL A 100 1.33 -9.30 7.34
C VAL A 100 0.52 -9.96 6.20
N GLU A 101 -0.21 -11.05 6.47
CA GLU A 101 -1.04 -11.71 5.46
C GLU A 101 -2.20 -10.82 5.00
N GLU A 102 -2.90 -10.14 5.90
CA GLU A 102 -3.97 -9.19 5.55
C GLU A 102 -3.45 -8.01 4.73
N MET A 103 -2.29 -7.49 5.05
CA MET A 103 -1.65 -6.46 4.23
C MET A 103 -1.26 -7.00 2.84
N GLY A 104 -0.79 -8.25 2.77
CA GLY A 104 -0.45 -8.92 1.51
C GLY A 104 -1.61 -8.99 0.51
N VAL A 105 -2.86 -9.06 0.98
CA VAL A 105 -4.06 -9.06 0.12
C VAL A 105 -4.16 -7.76 -0.71
N VAL A 106 -3.82 -6.62 -0.11
CA VAL A 106 -3.95 -5.30 -0.75
C VAL A 106 -2.69 -4.91 -1.51
N PHE A 107 -1.52 -5.16 -0.92
CA PHE A 107 -0.24 -4.79 -1.55
C PHE A 107 0.19 -5.75 -2.66
N LYS A 108 -0.28 -6.99 -2.64
CA LYS A 108 0.06 -8.06 -3.61
C LYS A 108 1.58 -8.22 -3.81
N ASN A 109 2.34 -7.97 -2.76
CA ASN A 109 3.80 -7.94 -2.74
C ASN A 109 4.32 -8.56 -1.43
N PRO A 110 5.57 -9.01 -1.37
CA PRO A 110 6.19 -9.51 -0.14
C PRO A 110 6.23 -8.44 0.95
N ILE A 111 5.85 -8.81 2.17
CA ILE A 111 5.83 -7.92 3.33
C ILE A 111 6.62 -8.53 4.47
N ALA A 112 7.46 -7.71 5.12
CA ALA A 112 8.18 -8.05 6.33
C ALA A 112 7.88 -7.05 7.43
N LEU A 113 7.67 -7.55 8.64
CA LEU A 113 7.59 -6.79 9.88
C LEU A 113 8.78 -7.18 10.75
N THR A 114 9.57 -6.22 11.16
CA THR A 114 10.73 -6.41 12.05
C THR A 114 10.59 -5.57 13.31
N ASP A 115 11.28 -5.95 14.38
CA ASP A 115 11.41 -5.13 15.58
C ASP A 115 12.44 -4.01 15.38
N ALA A 116 12.66 -3.20 16.44
CA ALA A 116 13.62 -2.10 16.43
C ALA A 116 15.09 -2.56 16.25
N ASN A 117 15.39 -3.84 16.49
CA ASN A 117 16.69 -4.46 16.27
C ASN A 117 16.78 -5.17 14.92
N HIS A 118 15.79 -4.94 14.06
CA HIS A 118 15.66 -5.59 12.76
C HIS A 118 15.47 -7.12 12.78
N ALA A 119 15.07 -7.70 13.92
CA ALA A 119 14.66 -9.08 14.01
C ALA A 119 13.25 -9.28 13.43
N VAL A 120 13.06 -10.34 12.66
CA VAL A 120 11.79 -10.64 11.98
C VAL A 120 10.72 -11.05 13.00
N LEU A 121 9.64 -10.29 13.07
CA LEU A 121 8.42 -10.61 13.81
C LEU A 121 7.44 -11.43 12.96
N ALA A 122 7.31 -11.06 11.68
CA ALA A 122 6.53 -11.78 10.68
C ALA A 122 6.98 -11.41 9.27
N CYS A 123 6.78 -12.32 8.31
CA CYS A 123 6.91 -12.02 6.88
C CYS A 123 5.98 -12.92 6.06
N SER A 124 5.57 -12.44 4.88
CA SER A 124 4.63 -13.11 3.97
C SER A 124 4.99 -14.58 3.76
N ALA A 125 4.05 -15.48 4.05
CA ALA A 125 4.25 -16.93 3.91
C ALA A 125 4.23 -17.37 2.44
N ALA A 126 3.52 -16.65 1.58
CA ALA A 126 3.40 -16.94 0.15
C ALA A 126 4.75 -16.91 -0.60
N TYR A 127 5.73 -16.17 -0.08
CA TYR A 127 7.04 -16.01 -0.72
C TYR A 127 8.13 -16.85 -0.02
N GLY A 128 8.69 -17.79 -0.77
CA GLY A 128 9.85 -18.57 -0.31
C GLY A 128 11.10 -17.71 -0.13
N ALA A 129 12.16 -18.29 0.47
CA ALA A 129 13.40 -17.56 0.75
C ALA A 129 14.07 -17.01 -0.52
N GLU A 130 14.09 -17.77 -1.60
CA GLU A 130 14.75 -17.41 -2.87
C GLU A 130 13.79 -16.68 -3.85
N ALA A 131 12.56 -16.37 -3.42
CA ALA A 131 11.53 -15.88 -4.34
C ALA A 131 11.64 -14.40 -4.70
N VAL A 132 12.38 -13.58 -3.93
CA VAL A 132 12.39 -12.13 -4.05
C VAL A 132 13.78 -11.61 -4.40
N ASP A 133 14.59 -11.30 -3.41
CA ASP A 133 15.92 -10.71 -3.56
C ASP A 133 16.88 -11.22 -2.46
N PRO A 134 18.18 -10.86 -2.48
CA PRO A 134 19.13 -11.30 -1.47
C PRO A 134 18.78 -10.88 -0.04
N GLU A 135 18.15 -9.72 0.15
CA GLU A 135 17.71 -9.27 1.48
C GLU A 135 16.56 -10.15 2.01
N TRP A 136 15.60 -10.46 1.15
CA TRP A 136 14.51 -11.37 1.49
C TRP A 136 15.03 -12.77 1.85
N LEU A 137 16.00 -13.29 1.08
CA LEU A 137 16.69 -14.53 1.40
C LEU A 137 17.34 -14.46 2.79
N HIS A 138 18.01 -13.35 3.11
CA HIS A 138 18.65 -13.13 4.41
C HIS A 138 17.62 -13.11 5.54
N LEU A 139 16.53 -12.35 5.40
CA LEU A 139 15.43 -12.29 6.36
C LEU A 139 14.83 -13.66 6.65
N LYS A 140 14.54 -14.43 5.60
CA LYS A 140 13.93 -15.77 5.73
C LYS A 140 14.90 -16.82 6.31
N THR A 141 16.19 -16.68 6.05
CA THR A 141 17.22 -17.65 6.47
C THR A 141 17.69 -17.40 7.90
N TYR A 142 17.94 -16.15 8.25
CA TYR A 142 18.59 -15.81 9.52
C TYR A 142 17.64 -15.16 10.54
N GLY A 143 16.44 -14.72 10.12
CA GLY A 143 15.45 -14.14 11.01
C GLY A 143 15.74 -12.67 11.39
N TYR A 144 16.59 -11.97 10.65
CA TYR A 144 16.87 -10.54 10.83
C TYR A 144 17.33 -9.90 9.52
N SER A 145 17.23 -8.56 9.42
CA SER A 145 17.73 -7.80 8.26
C SER A 145 19.25 -7.88 8.17
N SER A 146 19.80 -7.82 6.96
CA SER A 146 21.23 -7.69 6.78
C SER A 146 21.76 -6.38 7.40
N PHE A 147 23.04 -6.36 7.77
CA PHE A 147 23.66 -5.14 8.31
C PHE A 147 23.54 -3.96 7.33
N THR A 148 23.67 -4.22 6.03
CA THR A 148 23.55 -3.17 5.00
C THR A 148 22.16 -2.57 4.98
N SER A 149 21.11 -3.38 4.92
CA SER A 149 19.72 -2.90 4.91
C SER A 149 19.34 -2.20 6.22
N ALA A 150 19.73 -2.73 7.36
CA ALA A 150 19.49 -2.10 8.66
C ALA A 150 20.16 -0.72 8.75
N LYS A 151 21.39 -0.58 8.24
CA LYS A 151 22.12 0.68 8.17
C LYS A 151 21.40 1.67 7.25
N GLU A 152 21.03 1.27 6.05
CA GLU A 152 20.34 2.13 5.06
C GLU A 152 19.01 2.66 5.60
N ILE A 153 18.19 1.81 6.24
CA ILE A 153 16.94 2.22 6.88
C ILE A 153 17.19 3.24 7.99
N SER A 154 18.20 2.98 8.84
CA SER A 154 18.55 3.88 9.95
C SER A 154 19.07 5.22 9.46
N GLU A 155 19.93 5.25 8.45
CA GLU A 155 20.48 6.48 7.85
C GLU A 155 19.40 7.28 7.14
N ALA A 156 18.49 6.63 6.40
CA ALA A 156 17.36 7.29 5.75
C ALA A 156 16.44 7.94 6.79
N ARG A 157 16.13 7.26 7.89
CA ARG A 157 15.33 7.82 8.98
C ARG A 157 15.95 9.08 9.58
N LEU A 158 17.24 9.03 9.91
CA LEU A 158 17.98 10.16 10.49
C LEU A 158 18.09 11.34 9.53
N SER A 159 18.35 11.06 8.24
CA SER A 159 18.55 12.10 7.22
C SER A 159 17.29 12.87 6.88
N TYR A 160 16.12 12.21 6.92
CA TYR A 160 14.86 12.80 6.46
C TYR A 160 13.93 13.23 7.59
N HIS A 161 14.28 13.03 8.87
CA HIS A 161 13.39 13.25 10.02
C HIS A 161 11.99 12.64 9.78
N MET A 162 11.95 11.42 9.22
CA MET A 162 10.75 10.80 8.70
C MET A 162 10.01 9.95 9.73
N ASP A 163 9.74 10.51 10.89
CA ASP A 163 8.96 9.85 11.91
C ASP A 163 7.52 9.60 11.41
N GLY A 164 7.16 8.33 11.25
CA GLY A 164 5.84 7.94 10.76
C GLY A 164 5.55 8.23 9.29
N LYS A 165 6.57 8.50 8.47
CA LYS A 165 6.44 8.64 7.02
C LYS A 165 6.92 7.40 6.30
N VAL A 166 6.27 7.10 5.18
CA VAL A 166 6.69 6.02 4.29
C VAL A 166 7.89 6.47 3.46
N ILE A 167 8.95 5.67 3.47
CA ILE A 167 10.17 5.89 2.68
C ILE A 167 10.16 4.90 1.52
N ARG A 168 10.39 5.39 0.31
CA ARG A 168 10.63 4.55 -0.86
C ARG A 168 12.13 4.42 -1.08
N PHE A 169 12.64 3.19 -0.93
CA PHE A 169 13.99 2.81 -1.32
C PHE A 169 13.98 2.37 -2.77
N ARG A 170 14.90 2.95 -3.56
CA ARG A 170 15.12 2.58 -4.94
C ARG A 170 16.55 2.12 -5.13
N PHE A 171 16.70 0.98 -5.76
CA PHE A 171 18.00 0.38 -6.03
C PHE A 171 18.37 0.51 -7.51
N PRO A 172 19.67 0.65 -7.83
CA PRO A 172 20.11 0.70 -9.23
C PRO A 172 19.72 -0.57 -9.97
N GLU A 173 19.34 -0.43 -11.24
CA GLU A 173 19.09 -1.56 -12.11
C GLU A 173 20.33 -2.47 -12.16
N GLY A 174 20.12 -3.79 -12.04
CA GLY A 174 21.18 -4.79 -11.99
C GLY A 174 21.85 -4.98 -10.62
N SER A 175 21.43 -4.25 -9.58
CA SER A 175 21.92 -4.48 -8.19
C SER A 175 21.48 -5.83 -7.61
N GLY A 176 20.45 -6.45 -8.19
CA GLY A 176 19.81 -7.66 -7.65
C GLY A 176 18.88 -7.39 -6.48
N MET A 177 18.76 -6.13 -6.03
CA MET A 177 17.85 -5.69 -4.96
C MET A 177 16.55 -5.17 -5.56
N SER A 178 15.45 -5.42 -4.86
CA SER A 178 14.12 -4.95 -5.22
C SER A 178 13.81 -3.60 -4.57
N ASP A 179 13.13 -2.71 -5.27
CA ASP A 179 12.61 -1.48 -4.67
C ASP A 179 11.69 -1.83 -3.49
N SER A 180 11.61 -0.95 -2.51
CA SER A 180 10.76 -1.21 -1.33
C SER A 180 10.14 0.06 -0.76
N LEU A 181 9.00 -0.10 -0.07
CA LEU A 181 8.41 0.90 0.79
C LEU A 181 8.62 0.48 2.24
N SER A 182 9.11 1.37 3.08
CA SER A 182 9.27 1.08 4.50
C SER A 182 8.70 2.21 5.36
N ILE A 183 8.07 1.85 6.47
CA ILE A 183 7.62 2.78 7.50
C ILE A 183 8.18 2.36 8.86
N SER A 184 8.66 3.34 9.61
CA SER A 184 9.06 3.14 11.00
C SER A 184 7.84 3.20 11.90
N LEU A 185 7.70 2.22 12.78
CA LEU A 185 6.65 2.13 13.78
C LEU A 185 7.15 2.70 15.10
N PHE A 186 6.33 3.52 15.76
CA PHE A 186 6.72 4.23 16.98
C PHE A 186 5.79 3.93 18.14
N GLN A 187 6.36 3.89 19.34
CA GLN A 187 5.64 3.98 20.60
C GLN A 187 6.10 5.26 21.31
N GLY A 188 5.29 6.31 21.26
CA GLY A 188 5.75 7.66 21.59
C GLY A 188 6.82 8.12 20.60
N GLU A 189 8.00 8.49 21.10
CA GLU A 189 9.15 8.90 20.28
C GLU A 189 10.13 7.75 19.98
N MET A 190 9.91 6.56 20.55
CA MET A 190 10.80 5.43 20.37
C MET A 190 10.39 4.56 19.18
N PRO A 191 11.30 4.26 18.24
CA PRO A 191 11.05 3.29 17.20
C PRO A 191 10.94 1.89 17.82
N VAL A 192 9.86 1.18 17.50
CA VAL A 192 9.60 -0.19 18.00
C VAL A 192 9.69 -1.23 16.90
N GLY A 193 9.74 -0.83 15.63
CA GLY A 193 9.87 -1.74 14.52
C GLY A 193 9.73 -1.07 13.16
N TYR A 194 9.78 -1.89 12.13
CA TYR A 194 9.69 -1.47 10.73
C TYR A 194 8.75 -2.40 9.98
N LEU A 195 7.90 -1.81 9.17
CA LEU A 195 7.07 -2.53 8.21
C LEU A 195 7.59 -2.22 6.82
N THR A 196 7.95 -3.24 6.05
CA THR A 196 8.52 -3.10 4.71
C THR A 196 7.75 -3.93 3.71
N VAL A 197 7.37 -3.30 2.60
CA VAL A 197 6.79 -3.94 1.41
C VAL A 197 7.85 -3.93 0.32
N VAL A 198 8.17 -5.08 -0.26
CA VAL A 198 9.20 -5.24 -1.29
C VAL A 198 8.52 -5.36 -2.66
N GLU A 199 8.91 -4.54 -3.64
CA GLU A 199 8.34 -4.58 -4.98
C GLU A 199 8.79 -5.84 -5.72
N LYS A 200 7.83 -6.74 -6.00
CA LYS A 200 8.12 -8.02 -6.67
C LYS A 200 7.11 -8.32 -7.79
N ASP A 201 5.86 -8.55 -7.42
CA ASP A 201 4.82 -9.01 -8.35
C ASP A 201 4.03 -7.84 -8.95
N HIS A 202 3.88 -6.75 -8.18
CA HIS A 202 3.15 -5.56 -8.61
C HIS A 202 3.98 -4.29 -8.41
N PRO A 203 4.03 -3.40 -9.41
CA PRO A 203 4.68 -2.10 -9.29
C PRO A 203 4.05 -1.26 -8.18
N MET A 204 4.89 -0.66 -7.33
CA MET A 204 4.40 0.21 -6.26
C MET A 204 4.29 1.66 -6.74
N ASN A 205 3.21 2.33 -6.34
CA ASN A 205 2.89 3.72 -6.68
C ASN A 205 2.45 4.53 -5.45
N ASP A 206 2.02 5.77 -5.65
CA ASP A 206 1.62 6.67 -4.57
C ASP A 206 0.41 6.17 -3.77
N GLY A 207 -0.47 5.36 -4.37
CA GLY A 207 -1.58 4.71 -3.67
C GLY A 207 -1.10 3.71 -2.62
N HIS A 208 -0.06 2.91 -2.93
CA HIS A 208 0.55 2.00 -1.96
C HIS A 208 1.21 2.78 -0.82
N MET A 209 1.91 3.89 -1.11
CA MET A 209 2.47 4.75 -0.06
C MET A 209 1.41 5.34 0.86
N GLN A 210 0.22 5.65 0.33
CA GLN A 210 -0.90 6.16 1.12
C GLN A 210 -1.60 5.09 1.96
N LEU A 211 -1.49 3.81 1.59
CA LEU A 211 -2.07 2.68 2.33
C LEU A 211 -1.21 2.21 3.51
N MET A 212 0.11 2.46 3.47
CA MET A 212 1.00 2.23 4.60
C MET A 212 0.81 3.27 5.70
#